data_a31ca3de36fced3c4d1ceeb69d6b4728
#
_entry.id   a31ca3de36fced3c4d1ceeb69d6b4728
#
_cell.length_a   1.000
_cell.length_b   1.000
_cell.length_c   1.000
_cell.angle_alpha   90.00
_cell.angle_beta   90.00
_cell.angle_gamma   90.00
#
_symmetry.space_group_name_H-M   'P 1'
#
loop_
_entity.id
_entity.type
_entity.pdbx_description
1 polymer ?
#
loop_
_entity_poly.entity_id
_entity_poly.type
_entity_poly.pdbx_seq_one_letter_code
_entity_poly.pdbx_strand_id
1 'polypeptide(L)'
;MKNITVKEMIKSAKENLTELSPQQVEANLTMQDVNIIDLRDTSELIENGIIPGSYHASRGHLEFFADPNCEYYKDFFNKEKNIILYCHSGARSALAAKTLQSMGYDKISHIKGGFKSWMKEVGIIVDYK
;
A
#
# COMPACT_ATOMS: atom_id res chain seq x y z
N MET A 1 19.39 -5.21 -25.47
CA MET A 1 18.47 -4.72 -24.41
C MET A 1 18.83 -5.35 -23.06
N LYS A 2 18.94 -4.55 -22.04
CA LYS A 2 19.23 -5.05 -20.70
C LYS A 2 17.96 -5.59 -20.03
N ASN A 3 18.02 -6.80 -19.50
CA ASN A 3 16.94 -7.37 -18.71
C ASN A 3 17.00 -6.86 -17.28
N ILE A 4 15.83 -6.55 -16.71
CA ILE A 4 15.71 -6.09 -15.35
C ILE A 4 14.99 -7.16 -14.54
N THR A 5 15.56 -7.52 -13.39
CA THR A 5 14.93 -8.50 -12.49
C THR A 5 13.94 -7.81 -11.57
N VAL A 6 13.00 -8.59 -11.01
CA VAL A 6 12.06 -8.04 -10.03
C VAL A 6 12.81 -7.51 -8.80
N LYS A 7 13.90 -8.14 -8.42
CA LYS A 7 14.74 -7.68 -7.31
C LYS A 7 15.28 -6.28 -7.57
N GLU A 8 15.77 -6.03 -8.78
CA GLU A 8 16.25 -4.72 -9.19
C GLU A 8 15.14 -3.67 -9.22
N MET A 9 13.95 -4.07 -9.69
CA MET A 9 12.78 -3.19 -9.72
C MET A 9 12.38 -2.75 -8.31
N ILE A 10 12.36 -3.69 -7.37
CA ILE A 10 12.03 -3.40 -5.96
C ILE A 10 13.05 -2.47 -5.35
N LYS A 11 14.34 -2.75 -5.56
CA LYS A 11 15.42 -1.92 -5.05
C LYS A 11 15.30 -0.48 -5.57
N SER A 12 15.06 -0.33 -6.87
CA SER A 12 14.88 0.98 -7.49
C SER A 12 13.66 1.72 -6.92
N ALA A 13 12.55 0.98 -6.72
CA ALA A 13 11.33 1.58 -6.17
C ALA A 13 11.55 2.10 -4.75
N LYS A 14 12.36 1.41 -3.96
CA LYS A 14 12.61 1.80 -2.56
C LYS A 14 13.53 3.02 -2.42
N GLU A 15 14.27 3.36 -3.45
CA GLU A 15 15.22 4.50 -3.38
C GLU A 15 14.52 5.82 -3.04
N ASN A 16 13.31 6.03 -3.51
CA ASN A 16 12.54 7.25 -3.30
C ASN A 16 11.25 7.00 -2.51
N LEU A 17 11.23 5.95 -1.69
CA LEU A 17 10.05 5.54 -0.96
C LEU A 17 10.29 5.63 0.55
N THR A 18 9.40 6.32 1.24
CA THR A 18 9.38 6.35 2.70
C THR A 18 8.86 5.01 3.20
N GLU A 19 9.67 4.33 4.02
CA GLU A 19 9.27 3.10 4.68
C GLU A 19 8.93 3.39 6.14
N LEU A 20 7.71 3.06 6.55
CA LEU A 20 7.24 3.26 7.92
C LEU A 20 7.26 1.94 8.69
N SER A 21 7.63 1.99 9.96
CA SER A 21 7.52 0.82 10.82
C SER A 21 6.05 0.55 11.14
N PRO A 22 5.68 -0.70 11.51
CA PRO A 22 4.32 -0.98 11.95
C PRO A 22 3.86 -0.08 13.09
N GLN A 23 4.74 0.27 14.02
CA GLN A 23 4.41 1.15 15.14
C GLN A 23 4.07 2.57 14.67
N GLN A 24 4.80 3.08 13.68
CA GLN A 24 4.51 4.39 13.09
C GLN A 24 3.14 4.39 12.40
N VAL A 25 2.79 3.28 11.74
CA VAL A 25 1.49 3.14 11.08
C VAL A 25 0.38 3.04 12.12
N GLU A 26 0.61 2.30 13.20
CA GLU A 26 -0.36 2.19 14.29
C GLU A 26 -0.74 3.57 14.83
N ALA A 27 0.23 4.45 14.98
CA ALA A 27 0.01 5.81 15.45
C ALA A 27 -0.86 6.64 14.50
N ASN A 28 -1.00 6.21 13.25
CA ASN A 28 -1.76 6.91 12.20
C ASN A 28 -3.13 6.30 11.91
N LEU A 29 -3.54 5.24 12.63
CA LEU A 29 -4.77 4.51 12.31
C LEU A 29 -6.03 5.37 12.37
N THR A 30 -6.06 6.38 13.22
CA THR A 30 -7.24 7.23 13.41
C THR A 30 -7.09 8.62 12.81
N MET A 31 -6.00 8.89 12.10
CA MET A 31 -5.75 10.19 11.50
C MET A 31 -6.59 10.37 10.24
N GLN A 32 -7.31 11.49 10.15
CA GLN A 32 -8.21 11.75 9.03
C GLN A 32 -7.49 12.07 7.72
N ASP A 33 -6.26 12.53 7.78
CA ASP A 33 -5.47 12.87 6.60
C ASP A 33 -4.63 11.71 6.08
N VAL A 34 -4.87 10.50 6.61
CA VAL A 34 -4.15 9.29 6.22
C VAL A 34 -5.12 8.25 5.69
N ASN A 35 -4.83 7.69 4.52
CA ASN A 35 -5.53 6.53 3.98
C ASN A 35 -4.56 5.36 3.89
N ILE A 36 -4.91 4.25 4.51
CA ILE A 36 -4.12 3.01 4.45
C ILE A 36 -4.77 2.12 3.40
N ILE A 37 -3.97 1.64 2.45
CA ILE A 37 -4.48 0.86 1.31
C ILE A 37 -3.79 -0.48 1.25
N ASP A 38 -4.59 -1.55 1.28
CA ASP A 38 -4.17 -2.94 1.20
C ASP A 38 -4.12 -3.35 -0.28
N LEU A 39 -2.96 -3.80 -0.73
CA LEU A 39 -2.74 -4.18 -2.14
C LEU A 39 -2.78 -5.68 -2.37
N ARG A 40 -3.08 -6.46 -1.32
CA ARG A 40 -3.09 -7.92 -1.42
C ARG A 40 -4.31 -8.40 -2.21
N ASP A 41 -4.29 -9.67 -2.57
CA ASP A 41 -5.42 -10.31 -3.21
C ASP A 41 -6.55 -10.54 -2.20
N THR A 42 -7.79 -10.56 -2.67
CA THR A 42 -8.97 -10.74 -1.82
C THR A 42 -8.87 -12.00 -0.95
N SER A 43 -8.30 -13.09 -1.49
CA SER A 43 -8.13 -14.33 -0.73
C SER A 43 -7.24 -14.13 0.50
N GLU A 44 -6.23 -13.30 0.40
CA GLU A 44 -5.34 -13.00 1.54
C GLU A 44 -6.10 -12.23 2.64
N LEU A 45 -6.97 -11.31 2.25
CA LEU A 45 -7.78 -10.54 3.20
C LEU A 45 -8.76 -11.45 3.94
N ILE A 46 -9.42 -12.33 3.21
CA ILE A 46 -10.39 -13.27 3.79
C ILE A 46 -9.71 -14.21 4.78
N GLU A 47 -8.54 -14.71 4.41
CA GLU A 47 -7.80 -15.67 5.22
C GLU A 47 -7.17 -15.06 6.47
N ASN A 48 -6.61 -13.87 6.35
CA ASN A 48 -5.72 -13.32 7.37
C ASN A 48 -6.22 -12.03 8.03
N GLY A 49 -7.35 -11.48 7.58
CA GLY A 49 -7.84 -10.21 8.09
C GLY A 49 -7.13 -9.01 7.50
N ILE A 50 -7.49 -7.83 7.96
CA ILE A 50 -6.98 -6.56 7.44
C ILE A 50 -6.61 -5.62 8.59
N ILE A 51 -5.78 -4.64 8.30
CA ILE A 51 -5.51 -3.54 9.23
C ILE A 51 -6.79 -2.71 9.35
N PRO A 52 -7.24 -2.40 10.59
CA PRO A 52 -8.48 -1.65 10.77
C PRO A 52 -8.52 -0.35 9.97
N GLY A 53 -9.64 -0.12 9.28
CA GLY A 53 -9.85 1.09 8.50
C GLY A 53 -9.14 1.14 7.15
N SER A 54 -8.41 0.10 6.78
CA SER A 54 -7.74 0.08 5.47
C SER A 54 -8.74 -0.14 4.34
N TYR A 55 -8.44 0.49 3.19
CA TYR A 55 -9.18 0.30 1.95
C TYR A 55 -8.50 -0.79 1.13
N HIS A 56 -9.25 -1.45 0.26
CA HIS A 56 -8.70 -2.51 -0.56
C HIS A 56 -8.59 -2.12 -2.03
N ALA A 57 -7.39 -2.29 -2.59
CA ALA A 57 -7.14 -2.14 -4.02
C ALA A 57 -6.09 -3.16 -4.41
N SER A 58 -6.51 -4.34 -4.88
CA SER A 58 -5.57 -5.36 -5.35
C SER A 58 -4.58 -4.75 -6.34
N ARG A 59 -3.32 -5.18 -6.30
CA ARG A 59 -2.29 -4.60 -7.16
C ARG A 59 -2.70 -4.51 -8.63
N GLY A 60 -3.44 -5.50 -9.13
CA GLY A 60 -3.90 -5.52 -10.53
C GLY A 60 -4.90 -4.44 -10.89
N HIS A 61 -5.53 -3.82 -9.91
CA HIS A 61 -6.50 -2.73 -10.11
C HIS A 61 -5.92 -1.34 -9.85
N LEU A 62 -4.68 -1.27 -9.39
CA LEU A 62 -4.11 -0.03 -8.85
C LEU A 62 -4.26 1.17 -9.78
N GLU A 63 -3.78 1.04 -11.00
CA GLU A 63 -3.77 2.15 -11.94
C GLU A 63 -5.18 2.62 -12.28
N PHE A 64 -6.11 1.68 -12.39
CA PHE A 64 -7.52 1.99 -12.71
C PHE A 64 -8.21 2.69 -11.57
N PHE A 65 -7.91 2.27 -10.33
CA PHE A 65 -8.54 2.86 -9.14
C PHE A 65 -7.92 4.22 -8.77
N ALA A 66 -6.67 4.45 -9.18
CA ALA A 66 -5.92 5.65 -8.79
C ALA A 66 -6.01 6.79 -9.80
N ASP A 67 -6.60 6.57 -10.98
CA ASP A 67 -6.73 7.60 -12.00
C ASP A 67 -8.09 8.29 -11.88
N PRO A 68 -8.12 9.60 -11.50
CA PRO A 68 -9.38 10.33 -11.37
C PRO A 68 -10.20 10.43 -12.67
N ASN A 69 -9.57 10.20 -13.81
CA ASN A 69 -10.25 10.23 -15.10
C ASN A 69 -10.74 8.85 -15.56
N CYS A 70 -10.46 7.82 -14.77
CA CYS A 70 -10.91 6.46 -15.09
C CYS A 70 -12.30 6.22 -14.49
N GLU A 71 -13.15 5.48 -15.21
CA GLU A 71 -14.50 5.16 -14.72
C GLU A 71 -14.49 4.29 -13.44
N TYR A 72 -13.37 3.60 -13.17
CA TYR A 72 -13.22 2.76 -11.99
C TYR A 72 -12.56 3.47 -10.82
N TYR A 73 -12.30 4.76 -10.94
CA TYR A 73 -11.63 5.54 -9.90
C TYR A 73 -12.27 5.35 -8.52
N LYS A 74 -11.43 5.18 -7.52
CA LYS A 74 -11.82 5.10 -6.11
C LYS A 74 -11.26 6.31 -5.37
N ASP A 75 -12.12 7.07 -4.70
CA ASP A 75 -11.76 8.35 -4.10
C ASP A 75 -10.85 8.26 -2.88
N PHE A 76 -10.62 7.04 -2.35
CA PHE A 76 -9.59 6.88 -1.32
C PHE A 76 -8.18 7.05 -1.88
N PHE A 77 -8.01 7.03 -3.20
CA PHE A 77 -6.78 7.52 -3.83
C PHE A 77 -6.91 9.03 -3.99
N ASN A 78 -6.54 9.74 -2.94
CA ASN A 78 -6.65 11.20 -2.87
C ASN A 78 -5.25 11.78 -2.72
N LYS A 79 -4.82 12.61 -3.69
CA LYS A 79 -3.46 13.18 -3.72
C LYS A 79 -3.20 14.14 -2.57
N GLU A 80 -4.24 14.66 -1.94
CA GLU A 80 -4.12 15.55 -0.79
C GLU A 80 -3.83 14.80 0.51
N LYS A 81 -4.09 13.51 0.55
CA LYS A 81 -3.92 12.69 1.75
C LYS A 81 -2.59 11.95 1.73
N ASN A 82 -2.10 11.62 2.92
CA ASN A 82 -0.97 10.71 3.07
C ASN A 82 -1.47 9.29 2.83
N ILE A 83 -0.89 8.61 1.86
CA ILE A 83 -1.28 7.25 1.50
C ILE A 83 -0.21 6.30 2.01
N ILE A 84 -0.63 5.32 2.81
CA ILE A 84 0.23 4.26 3.31
C ILE A 84 -0.21 2.96 2.66
N LEU A 85 0.67 2.39 1.84
CA LEU A 85 0.39 1.14 1.14
C LEU A 85 0.90 -0.05 1.94
N TYR A 86 0.26 -1.20 1.82
CA TYR A 86 0.84 -2.43 2.32
C TYR A 86 0.44 -3.63 1.48
N CYS A 87 1.31 -4.63 1.50
CA CYS A 87 1.05 -5.95 0.95
C CYS A 87 1.55 -6.96 1.98
N HIS A 88 1.87 -8.19 1.59
CA HIS A 88 2.30 -9.20 2.56
C HIS A 88 3.68 -8.90 3.15
N SER A 89 4.69 -8.66 2.30
CA SER A 89 6.08 -8.51 2.74
C SER A 89 6.76 -7.22 2.28
N GLY A 90 6.07 -6.38 1.52
CA GLY A 90 6.60 -5.08 1.07
C GLY A 90 7.01 -5.01 -0.39
N ALA A 91 7.03 -6.13 -1.12
CA ALA A 91 7.47 -6.15 -2.52
C ALA A 91 6.43 -5.50 -3.46
N ARG A 92 5.19 -5.98 -3.40
CA ARG A 92 4.12 -5.42 -4.25
C ARG A 92 3.86 -3.96 -3.93
N SER A 93 3.92 -3.59 -2.65
CA SER A 93 3.69 -2.21 -2.23
C SER A 93 4.81 -1.27 -2.67
N ALA A 94 6.06 -1.73 -2.70
CA ALA A 94 7.16 -0.93 -3.21
C ALA A 94 6.95 -0.62 -4.70
N LEU A 95 6.62 -1.63 -5.50
CA LEU A 95 6.35 -1.43 -6.92
C LEU A 95 5.14 -0.53 -7.16
N ALA A 96 4.08 -0.72 -6.37
CA ALA A 96 2.88 0.10 -6.45
C ALA A 96 3.17 1.57 -6.10
N ALA A 97 4.01 1.79 -5.10
CA ALA A 97 4.39 3.15 -4.71
C ALA A 97 5.06 3.89 -5.87
N LYS A 98 5.97 3.23 -6.57
CA LYS A 98 6.64 3.83 -7.73
C LYS A 98 5.63 4.17 -8.83
N THR A 99 4.69 3.27 -9.09
CA THR A 99 3.63 3.52 -10.07
C THR A 99 2.80 4.74 -9.68
N LEU A 100 2.35 4.82 -8.42
CA LEU A 100 1.57 5.95 -7.95
C LEU A 100 2.34 7.26 -8.03
N GLN A 101 3.64 7.24 -7.70
CA GLN A 101 4.49 8.42 -7.82
C GLN A 101 4.54 8.91 -9.27
N SER A 102 4.61 8.00 -10.24
CA SER A 102 4.59 8.36 -11.66
C SER A 102 3.23 8.91 -12.11
N MET A 103 2.15 8.62 -11.34
CA MET A 103 0.82 9.13 -11.59
C MET A 103 0.53 10.45 -10.85
N GLY A 104 1.55 11.02 -10.18
CA GLY A 104 1.42 12.32 -9.53
C GLY A 104 1.12 12.27 -8.03
N TYR A 105 1.17 11.10 -7.42
CA TYR A 105 1.03 10.96 -5.96
C TYR A 105 2.38 11.18 -5.31
N ASP A 106 2.53 12.24 -4.53
CA ASP A 106 3.80 12.56 -3.87
C ASP A 106 3.82 12.27 -2.37
N LYS A 107 2.66 11.98 -1.77
CA LYS A 107 2.54 11.66 -0.34
C LYS A 107 2.35 10.16 -0.14
N ILE A 108 3.32 9.39 -0.61
CA ILE A 108 3.26 7.92 -0.62
C ILE A 108 4.32 7.35 0.31
N SER A 109 3.89 6.39 1.13
CA SER A 109 4.77 5.57 1.95
C SER A 109 4.22 4.14 1.95
N HIS A 110 4.97 3.20 2.53
CA HIS A 110 4.46 1.85 2.73
C HIS A 110 4.97 1.29 4.05
N ILE A 111 4.36 0.20 4.49
CA ILE A 111 4.76 -0.47 5.72
C ILE A 111 5.99 -1.33 5.42
N LYS A 112 7.09 -1.05 6.11
CA LYS A 112 8.30 -1.86 6.01
C LYS A 112 7.99 -3.28 6.48
N GLY A 113 8.26 -4.25 5.62
CA GLY A 113 7.97 -5.65 5.90
C GLY A 113 6.50 -6.06 5.76
N GLY A 114 5.62 -5.13 5.41
CA GLY A 114 4.23 -5.40 5.09
C GLY A 114 3.40 -5.95 6.23
N PHE A 115 2.34 -6.68 5.87
CA PHE A 115 1.40 -7.27 6.82
C PHE A 115 2.09 -8.28 7.75
N LYS A 116 3.10 -8.99 7.25
CA LYS A 116 3.88 -9.94 8.05
C LYS A 116 4.51 -9.25 9.25
N SER A 117 5.16 -8.10 9.03
CA SER A 117 5.75 -7.32 10.12
C SER A 117 4.68 -6.69 11.00
N TRP A 118 3.57 -6.24 10.42
CA TRP A 118 2.43 -5.71 11.18
C TRP A 118 1.93 -6.74 12.20
N MET A 119 1.74 -7.97 11.75
CA MET A 119 1.26 -9.04 12.63
C MET A 119 2.25 -9.37 13.75
N LYS A 120 3.53 -9.32 13.45
CA LYS A 120 4.59 -9.62 14.44
C LYS A 120 4.72 -8.53 15.48
N GLU A 121 4.63 -7.26 15.08
CA GLU A 121 4.99 -6.13 15.93
C GLU A 121 3.81 -5.39 16.53
N VAL A 122 2.64 -5.43 15.90
CA VAL A 122 1.41 -4.77 16.37
C VAL A 122 0.28 -5.78 16.55
N GLY A 123 -0.06 -6.49 15.51
CA GLY A 123 -1.01 -7.59 15.54
C GLY A 123 -2.49 -7.23 15.56
N ILE A 124 -2.84 -5.94 15.50
CA ILE A 124 -4.24 -5.51 15.53
C ILE A 124 -4.86 -5.68 14.14
N ILE A 125 -5.89 -6.50 14.02
CA ILE A 125 -6.59 -6.75 12.76
C ILE A 125 -8.10 -6.84 12.99
N VAL A 126 -8.86 -6.71 11.90
CA VAL A 126 -10.29 -6.98 11.86
C VAL A 126 -10.56 -7.90 10.68
N ASP A 127 -11.69 -8.60 10.73
CA ASP A 127 -12.08 -9.46 9.63
C ASP A 127 -12.44 -8.63 8.41
N TYR A 128 -12.11 -9.14 7.24
CA TYR A 128 -12.50 -8.55 5.97
C TYR A 128 -13.94 -8.98 5.64
N LYS A 129 -14.78 -8.01 5.33
CA LYS A 129 -16.19 -8.27 5.00
C LYS A 129 -16.56 -7.76 3.62
#